data_f9a62c521d5f19104ee7d05b553b6804
#
_entry.id   f9a62c521d5f19104ee7d05b553b6804
#
_cell.length_a   1.000
_cell.length_b   1.000
_cell.length_c   1.000
_cell.angle_alpha   90.00
_cell.angle_beta   90.00
_cell.angle_gamma   90.00
#
_symmetry.space_group_name_H-M   'P 1'
#
loop_
_entity.id
_entity.type
_entity.pdbx_description
1 polymer ?
#
loop_
_entity_poly.entity_id
_entity_poly.type
_entity_poly.pdbx_seq_one_letter_code
_entity_poly.pdbx_strand_id
1 'polypeptide(L)'
;AQQRYYDKLAGVTEPEAKRKIIGEEFIRVFEEESNKLGKVDFLVQGTIYPDVVESGTSTSATIKSHHNVGGLPEDMRLALIEPLRELFKDEVRAVGEELGIPSALVWRQPFPGPGLAIRVLGEVTQEKLEITREADAIFREEIAKAGLERKIWQYFACLPNIRSVGVMGDGRTYSHTVALRAVTSSDGMTSDWAHIPFSVLDIISRRIVNEVQGVNRIVYDITSKPPATIEW
;
A
#
# COMPACT_ATOMS: atom_id res chain seq x y z
N ALA A 1 -16.55 -5.80 -7.55
CA ALA A 1 -15.45 -5.75 -8.53
C ALA A 1 -14.30 -6.74 -8.24
N GLN A 2 -14.22 -7.36 -7.04
CA GLN A 2 -13.06 -8.18 -6.60
C GLN A 2 -12.64 -9.23 -7.64
N GLN A 3 -13.56 -10.02 -8.18
CA GLN A 3 -13.26 -11.08 -9.15
C GLN A 3 -12.63 -10.54 -10.43
N ARG A 4 -13.07 -9.38 -10.91
CA ARG A 4 -12.50 -8.72 -12.10
C ARG A 4 -11.01 -8.42 -11.95
N TYR A 5 -10.59 -7.97 -10.76
CA TYR A 5 -9.17 -7.73 -10.48
C TYR A 5 -8.37 -9.04 -10.45
N TYR A 6 -8.91 -10.11 -9.87
CA TYR A 6 -8.24 -11.41 -9.90
C TYR A 6 -8.06 -11.93 -11.32
N ASP A 7 -9.11 -11.86 -12.14
CA ASP A 7 -9.07 -12.35 -13.51
C ASP A 7 -8.05 -11.57 -14.36
N LYS A 8 -7.97 -10.25 -14.19
CA LYS A 8 -7.01 -9.39 -14.91
C LYS A 8 -5.57 -9.50 -14.40
N LEU A 9 -5.38 -9.85 -13.14
CA LEU A 9 -4.06 -10.00 -12.54
C LEU A 9 -3.52 -11.44 -12.60
N ALA A 10 -4.30 -12.40 -13.13
CA ALA A 10 -3.88 -13.78 -13.27
C ALA A 10 -2.61 -13.86 -14.15
N GLY A 11 -1.56 -14.50 -13.62
CA GLY A 11 -0.27 -14.63 -14.30
C GLY A 11 0.58 -13.36 -14.37
N VAL A 12 0.09 -12.21 -13.86
CA VAL A 12 0.85 -10.94 -13.88
C VAL A 12 1.78 -10.88 -12.68
N THR A 13 3.08 -10.84 -12.96
CA THR A 13 4.13 -10.84 -11.92
C THR A 13 4.83 -9.49 -11.76
N GLU A 14 4.92 -8.72 -12.83
CA GLU A 14 5.65 -7.45 -12.87
C GLU A 14 4.89 -6.35 -12.11
N PRO A 15 5.53 -5.64 -11.16
CA PRO A 15 4.88 -4.63 -10.33
C PRO A 15 4.25 -3.48 -11.13
N GLU A 16 4.94 -3.00 -12.17
CA GLU A 16 4.44 -1.91 -13.00
C GLU A 16 3.24 -2.34 -13.86
N ALA A 17 3.25 -3.57 -14.37
CA ALA A 17 2.10 -4.14 -15.08
C ALA A 17 0.88 -4.25 -14.16
N LYS A 18 1.07 -4.70 -12.91
CA LYS A 18 -0.01 -4.73 -11.90
C LYS A 18 -0.59 -3.34 -11.65
N ARG A 19 0.26 -2.32 -11.46
CA ARG A 19 -0.18 -0.94 -11.22
C ARG A 19 -1.03 -0.41 -12.36
N LYS A 20 -0.61 -0.62 -13.61
CA LYS A 20 -1.36 -0.20 -14.80
C LYS A 20 -2.72 -0.90 -14.90
N ILE A 21 -2.75 -2.22 -14.74
CA ILE A 21 -3.99 -3.00 -14.79
C ILE A 21 -4.97 -2.55 -13.69
N ILE A 22 -4.48 -2.37 -12.47
CA ILE A 22 -5.31 -1.96 -11.34
C ILE A 22 -5.83 -0.54 -11.54
N GLY A 23 -4.98 0.39 -11.98
CA GLY A 23 -5.37 1.76 -12.25
C GLY A 23 -6.42 1.86 -13.34
N GLU A 24 -6.24 1.17 -14.46
CA GLU A 24 -7.22 1.11 -15.54
C GLU A 24 -8.56 0.53 -15.06
N GLU A 25 -8.53 -0.63 -14.38
CA GLU A 25 -9.75 -1.29 -13.92
C GLU A 25 -10.50 -0.44 -12.89
N PHE A 26 -9.78 0.27 -12.03
CA PHE A 26 -10.37 1.21 -11.08
C PHE A 26 -11.24 2.26 -11.79
N ILE A 27 -10.72 2.88 -12.86
CA ILE A 27 -11.47 3.87 -13.63
C ILE A 27 -12.67 3.23 -14.33
N ARG A 28 -12.53 2.03 -14.92
CA ARG A 28 -13.66 1.35 -15.57
C ARG A 28 -14.78 1.03 -14.58
N VAL A 29 -14.45 0.59 -13.39
CA VAL A 29 -15.44 0.39 -12.31
C VAL A 29 -16.11 1.70 -11.93
N PHE A 30 -15.35 2.80 -11.82
CA PHE A 30 -15.89 4.12 -11.54
C PHE A 30 -16.88 4.59 -12.62
N GLU A 31 -16.53 4.45 -13.89
CA GLU A 31 -17.41 4.79 -15.00
C GLU A 31 -18.71 3.98 -14.99
N GLU A 32 -18.61 2.67 -14.74
CA GLU A 32 -19.78 1.79 -14.64
C GLU A 32 -20.70 2.18 -13.48
N GLU A 33 -20.13 2.48 -12.31
CA GLU A 33 -20.91 2.89 -11.15
C GLU A 33 -21.52 4.29 -11.33
N SER A 34 -20.79 5.23 -11.95
CA SER A 34 -21.30 6.57 -12.23
C SER A 34 -22.51 6.53 -13.17
N ASN A 35 -22.50 5.64 -14.15
CA ASN A 35 -23.63 5.46 -15.08
C ASN A 35 -24.93 5.00 -14.36
N LYS A 36 -24.81 4.30 -13.23
CA LYS A 36 -25.97 3.88 -12.43
C LYS A 36 -26.58 5.03 -11.62
N LEU A 37 -25.80 6.06 -11.32
CA LEU A 37 -26.24 7.24 -10.57
C LEU A 37 -26.95 8.29 -11.46
N GLY A 38 -26.95 8.10 -12.78
CA GLY A 38 -27.46 9.05 -13.75
C GLY A 38 -26.36 9.95 -14.30
N LYS A 39 -26.70 11.21 -14.62
CA LYS A 39 -25.71 12.14 -15.19
C LYS A 39 -24.73 12.59 -14.11
N VAL A 40 -23.47 12.19 -14.24
CA VAL A 40 -22.34 12.64 -13.43
C VAL A 40 -21.37 13.37 -14.35
N ASP A 41 -21.01 14.61 -14.04
CA ASP A 41 -20.15 15.45 -14.88
C ASP A 41 -18.71 15.50 -14.36
N PHE A 42 -18.47 15.25 -13.06
CA PHE A 42 -17.19 15.46 -12.42
C PHE A 42 -16.74 14.27 -11.59
N LEU A 43 -15.43 14.03 -11.59
CA LEU A 43 -14.73 13.16 -10.63
C LEU A 43 -13.91 14.03 -9.68
N VAL A 44 -14.19 13.94 -8.38
CA VAL A 44 -13.38 14.61 -7.36
C VAL A 44 -12.19 13.74 -7.00
N GLN A 45 -11.00 14.31 -7.08
CA GLN A 45 -9.74 13.59 -6.86
C GLN A 45 -8.89 14.28 -5.79
N GLY A 46 -8.29 13.49 -4.90
CA GLY A 46 -7.48 13.96 -3.78
C GLY A 46 -6.01 14.20 -4.15
N THR A 47 -5.73 14.66 -5.35
CA THR A 47 -4.37 15.07 -5.78
C THR A 47 -3.85 16.15 -4.87
N ILE A 48 -2.61 16.03 -4.40
CA ILE A 48 -1.91 17.01 -3.58
C ILE A 48 -0.70 17.60 -4.31
N TYR A 49 -0.15 18.71 -3.82
CA TYR A 49 0.94 19.42 -4.50
C TYR A 49 2.17 18.55 -4.79
N PRO A 50 2.67 17.68 -3.88
CA PRO A 50 3.75 16.74 -4.21
C PRO A 50 3.46 15.81 -5.39
N ASP A 51 2.21 15.36 -5.56
CA ASP A 51 1.83 14.52 -6.71
C ASP A 51 2.00 15.27 -8.02
N VAL A 52 1.68 16.58 -8.03
CA VAL A 52 1.84 17.46 -9.21
C VAL A 52 3.30 17.65 -9.57
N VAL A 53 4.14 17.91 -8.56
CA VAL A 53 5.60 18.13 -8.76
C VAL A 53 6.29 16.83 -9.21
N GLU A 54 5.94 15.70 -8.61
CA GLU A 54 6.52 14.40 -8.92
C GLU A 54 6.07 13.82 -10.28
N SER A 55 4.89 14.24 -10.77
CA SER A 55 4.38 13.82 -12.09
C SER A 55 5.18 14.40 -13.27
N GLY A 56 6.06 15.34 -13.01
CA GLY A 56 6.96 15.96 -13.99
C GLY A 56 6.28 17.04 -14.83
N THR A 57 7.04 18.10 -15.08
CA THR A 57 6.81 18.97 -16.20
C THR A 57 7.40 18.32 -17.45
N SER A 58 6.97 18.71 -18.64
CA SER A 58 7.37 18.15 -19.95
C SER A 58 8.88 18.02 -20.22
N THR A 59 9.73 18.39 -19.27
CA THR A 59 11.21 18.41 -19.36
C THR A 59 11.93 17.53 -18.34
N SER A 60 11.25 16.92 -17.36
CA SER A 60 11.87 16.00 -16.39
C SER A 60 11.32 14.58 -16.56
N ALA A 61 12.20 13.58 -16.45
CA ALA A 61 11.79 12.18 -16.50
C ALA A 61 10.71 11.93 -15.42
N THR A 62 9.61 11.31 -15.83
CA THR A 62 8.51 10.94 -14.94
C THR A 62 9.02 10.01 -13.86
N ILE A 63 9.14 10.50 -12.64
CA ILE A 63 9.68 9.74 -11.50
C ILE A 63 8.65 8.73 -10.98
N LYS A 64 7.35 9.00 -11.17
CA LYS A 64 6.26 8.11 -10.76
C LYS A 64 5.16 8.07 -11.82
N SER A 65 4.95 6.90 -12.41
CA SER A 65 3.91 6.61 -13.41
C SER A 65 2.52 6.33 -12.80
N HIS A 66 2.39 6.35 -11.48
CA HIS A 66 1.20 5.87 -10.75
C HIS A 66 0.48 6.95 -9.93
N HIS A 67 0.90 8.21 -10.03
CA HIS A 67 0.12 9.31 -9.48
C HIS A 67 -0.99 9.69 -10.47
N ASN A 68 -2.15 10.00 -9.92
CA ASN A 68 -3.40 10.26 -10.61
C ASN A 68 -3.33 11.27 -11.77
N VAL A 69 -2.27 12.06 -11.88
CA VAL A 69 -2.09 13.06 -12.93
C VAL A 69 -1.66 12.46 -14.27
N GLY A 70 -1.05 11.26 -14.28
CA GLY A 70 -0.58 10.59 -15.51
C GLY A 70 -1.18 9.20 -15.75
N GLY A 71 -2.02 8.69 -14.85
CA GLY A 71 -2.55 7.31 -14.89
C GLY A 71 -4.02 7.21 -15.28
N LEU A 72 -4.69 8.33 -15.57
CA LEU A 72 -6.07 8.31 -16.02
C LEU A 72 -6.14 8.00 -17.52
N PRO A 73 -7.10 7.17 -17.97
CA PRO A 73 -7.31 6.92 -19.39
C PRO A 73 -7.62 8.22 -20.16
N GLU A 74 -7.04 8.38 -21.34
CA GLU A 74 -7.28 9.54 -22.21
C GLU A 74 -8.75 9.67 -22.65
N ASP A 75 -9.50 8.56 -22.66
CA ASP A 75 -10.90 8.49 -23.02
C ASP A 75 -11.87 8.68 -21.86
N MET A 76 -11.39 9.07 -20.67
CA MET A 76 -12.24 9.33 -19.51
C MET A 76 -13.22 10.48 -19.77
N ARG A 77 -14.50 10.23 -19.49
CA ARG A 77 -15.59 11.17 -19.80
C ARG A 77 -15.87 12.20 -18.69
N LEU A 78 -15.33 11.99 -17.49
CA LEU A 78 -15.57 12.84 -16.33
C LEU A 78 -14.54 13.96 -16.27
N ALA A 79 -14.96 15.19 -16.04
CA ALA A 79 -14.06 16.30 -15.75
C ALA A 79 -13.52 16.18 -14.31
N LEU A 80 -12.26 16.54 -14.10
CA LEU A 80 -11.62 16.45 -12.77
C LEU A 80 -11.87 17.70 -11.94
N ILE A 81 -12.12 17.49 -10.64
CA ILE A 81 -12.05 18.53 -9.60
C ILE A 81 -11.01 18.09 -8.58
N GLU A 82 -9.97 18.88 -8.40
CA GLU A 82 -8.82 18.58 -7.54
C GLU A 82 -8.66 19.65 -6.44
N PRO A 83 -9.50 19.64 -5.40
CA PRO A 83 -9.56 20.75 -4.42
C PRO A 83 -8.31 20.85 -3.54
N LEU A 84 -7.47 19.82 -3.47
CA LEU A 84 -6.28 19.77 -2.62
C LEU A 84 -4.97 19.96 -3.41
N ARG A 85 -5.05 20.25 -4.72
CA ARG A 85 -3.93 20.26 -5.66
C ARG A 85 -2.77 21.17 -5.27
N GLU A 86 -3.05 22.23 -4.54
CA GLU A 86 -2.05 23.23 -4.12
C GLU A 86 -1.57 23.06 -2.67
N LEU A 87 -2.07 22.01 -1.97
CA LEU A 87 -1.75 21.76 -0.58
C LEU A 87 -0.70 20.67 -0.40
N PHE A 88 0.18 20.88 0.59
CA PHE A 88 1.04 19.82 1.09
C PHE A 88 0.27 18.86 2.02
N LYS A 89 0.84 17.70 2.27
CA LYS A 89 0.18 16.63 3.04
C LYS A 89 -0.13 17.01 4.49
N ASP A 90 0.72 17.80 5.11
CA ASP A 90 0.53 18.34 6.47
C ASP A 90 -0.60 19.38 6.49
N GLU A 91 -0.69 20.25 5.48
CA GLU A 91 -1.79 21.20 5.32
C GLU A 91 -3.14 20.48 5.11
N VAL A 92 -3.16 19.43 4.28
CA VAL A 92 -4.37 18.60 4.09
C VAL A 92 -4.81 17.97 5.40
N ARG A 93 -3.86 17.52 6.24
CA ARG A 93 -4.17 16.99 7.57
C ARG A 93 -4.74 18.04 8.50
N ALA A 94 -4.17 19.24 8.51
CA ALA A 94 -4.68 20.35 9.29
C ALA A 94 -6.12 20.73 8.88
N VAL A 95 -6.39 20.82 7.58
CA VAL A 95 -7.74 21.02 7.03
C VAL A 95 -8.68 19.89 7.46
N GLY A 96 -8.23 18.64 7.42
CA GLY A 96 -9.01 17.49 7.85
C GLY A 96 -9.41 17.56 9.32
N GLU A 97 -8.51 17.99 10.20
CA GLU A 97 -8.83 18.21 11.63
C GLU A 97 -9.81 19.35 11.84
N GLU A 98 -9.63 20.49 11.15
CA GLU A 98 -10.56 21.62 11.19
C GLU A 98 -11.98 21.25 10.71
N LEU A 99 -12.08 20.35 9.72
CA LEU A 99 -13.35 19.81 9.24
C LEU A 99 -13.98 18.76 10.20
N GLY A 100 -13.32 18.43 11.30
CA GLY A 100 -13.79 17.45 12.28
C GLY A 100 -13.69 16.01 11.83
N ILE A 101 -12.84 15.70 10.86
CA ILE A 101 -12.58 14.32 10.45
C ILE A 101 -11.86 13.59 11.60
N PRO A 102 -12.29 12.37 11.97
CA PRO A 102 -11.67 11.63 13.05
C PRO A 102 -10.14 11.50 12.88
N SER A 103 -9.38 11.81 13.93
CA SER A 103 -7.93 11.82 13.94
C SER A 103 -7.30 10.51 13.43
N ALA A 104 -7.95 9.37 13.67
CA ALA A 104 -7.52 8.07 13.14
C ALA A 104 -7.54 7.99 11.60
N LEU A 105 -8.40 8.76 10.93
CA LEU A 105 -8.45 8.85 9.48
C LEU A 105 -7.45 9.89 8.95
N VAL A 106 -7.39 11.08 9.59
CA VAL A 106 -6.47 12.16 9.21
C VAL A 106 -5.01 11.69 9.26
N TRP A 107 -4.65 10.97 10.31
CA TRP A 107 -3.29 10.51 10.55
C TRP A 107 -3.01 9.09 10.06
N ARG A 108 -3.91 8.51 9.29
CA ARG A 108 -3.67 7.20 8.70
C ARG A 108 -2.35 7.21 7.92
N GLN A 109 -1.52 6.17 8.14
CA GLN A 109 -0.27 6.02 7.39
C GLN A 109 -0.54 5.92 5.87
N PRO A 110 0.43 6.27 5.01
CA PRO A 110 0.32 6.08 3.58
C PRO A 110 -0.07 4.64 3.22
N PHE A 111 -0.92 4.50 2.20
CA PHE A 111 -1.29 3.21 1.64
C PHE A 111 -1.17 3.30 0.12
N PRO A 112 -0.57 2.32 -0.56
CA PRO A 112 -0.34 2.40 -2.00
C PRO A 112 -1.66 2.43 -2.78
N GLY A 113 -1.74 3.27 -3.81
CA GLY A 113 -2.91 3.39 -4.67
C GLY A 113 -3.39 2.05 -5.24
N PRO A 114 -2.50 1.17 -5.75
CA PRO A 114 -2.87 -0.16 -6.23
C PRO A 114 -3.27 -1.17 -5.12
N GLY A 115 -3.23 -0.79 -3.87
CA GLY A 115 -3.64 -1.62 -2.75
C GLY A 115 -2.65 -2.76 -2.42
N LEU A 116 -3.16 -3.81 -1.77
CA LEU A 116 -2.36 -4.95 -1.30
C LEU A 116 -1.70 -5.75 -2.43
N ALA A 117 -2.19 -5.65 -3.66
CA ALA A 117 -1.69 -6.44 -4.77
C ALA A 117 -0.19 -6.20 -5.08
N ILE A 118 0.33 -4.99 -4.81
CA ILE A 118 1.75 -4.70 -4.99
C ILE A 118 2.61 -5.19 -3.82
N ARG A 119 2.02 -5.48 -2.67
CA ARG A 119 2.69 -6.09 -1.52
C ARG A 119 2.77 -7.61 -1.60
N VAL A 120 2.21 -8.20 -2.64
CA VAL A 120 2.39 -9.59 -3.04
C VAL A 120 3.34 -9.63 -4.24
N LEU A 121 4.59 -10.04 -4.05
CA LEU A 121 5.54 -10.18 -5.14
C LEU A 121 5.19 -11.41 -5.99
N GLY A 122 5.41 -11.31 -7.30
CA GLY A 122 4.96 -12.34 -8.24
C GLY A 122 3.45 -12.30 -8.45
N GLU A 123 2.85 -13.42 -8.84
CA GLU A 123 1.42 -13.53 -9.12
C GLU A 123 0.55 -13.30 -7.89
N VAL A 124 -0.53 -12.53 -8.07
CA VAL A 124 -1.51 -12.24 -7.03
C VAL A 124 -2.56 -13.35 -7.00
N THR A 125 -2.71 -14.02 -5.87
CA THR A 125 -3.78 -14.99 -5.62
C THR A 125 -4.57 -14.60 -4.38
N GLN A 126 -5.79 -15.14 -4.25
CA GLN A 126 -6.61 -14.92 -3.06
C GLN A 126 -5.88 -15.35 -1.79
N GLU A 127 -5.28 -16.55 -1.79
CA GLU A 127 -4.50 -17.08 -0.66
C GLU A 127 -3.40 -16.10 -0.22
N LYS A 128 -2.60 -15.62 -1.19
CA LYS A 128 -1.49 -14.70 -0.89
C LYS A 128 -1.97 -13.35 -0.37
N LEU A 129 -3.09 -12.84 -0.89
CA LEU A 129 -3.69 -11.59 -0.39
C LEU A 129 -4.25 -11.76 1.04
N GLU A 130 -4.85 -12.91 1.35
CA GLU A 130 -5.33 -13.21 2.70
C GLU A 130 -4.17 -13.28 3.69
N ILE A 131 -3.12 -14.01 3.38
CA ILE A 131 -1.89 -14.05 4.18
C ILE A 131 -1.34 -12.65 4.42
N THR A 132 -1.21 -11.85 3.36
CA THR A 132 -0.67 -10.49 3.46
C THR A 132 -1.54 -9.61 4.33
N ARG A 133 -2.87 -9.66 4.16
CA ARG A 133 -3.83 -8.86 4.92
C ARG A 133 -3.85 -9.21 6.41
N GLU A 134 -3.84 -10.50 6.74
CA GLU A 134 -3.85 -10.97 8.13
C GLU A 134 -2.53 -10.62 8.83
N ALA A 135 -1.39 -10.85 8.16
CA ALA A 135 -0.09 -10.48 8.69
C ALA A 135 0.05 -8.95 8.89
N ASP A 136 -0.44 -8.14 7.95
CA ASP A 136 -0.46 -6.68 8.05
C ASP A 136 -1.34 -6.21 9.21
N ALA A 137 -2.50 -6.83 9.40
CA ALA A 137 -3.41 -6.50 10.50
C ALA A 137 -2.76 -6.75 11.87
N ILE A 138 -2.12 -7.91 12.06
CA ILE A 138 -1.40 -8.23 13.29
C ILE A 138 -0.24 -7.25 13.52
N PHE A 139 0.54 -6.97 12.48
CA PHE A 139 1.65 -6.02 12.57
C PHE A 139 1.18 -4.65 13.01
N ARG A 140 0.13 -4.13 12.39
CA ARG A 140 -0.46 -2.82 12.73
C ARG A 140 -1.02 -2.78 14.15
N GLU A 141 -1.68 -3.83 14.58
CA GLU A 141 -2.24 -3.95 15.92
C GLU A 141 -1.13 -3.88 16.99
N GLU A 142 -0.05 -4.63 16.82
CA GLU A 142 1.05 -4.64 17.80
C GLU A 142 1.86 -3.33 17.80
N ILE A 143 2.04 -2.69 16.65
CA ILE A 143 2.62 -1.34 16.58
C ILE A 143 1.77 -0.34 17.37
N ALA A 144 0.44 -0.39 17.22
CA ALA A 144 -0.47 0.47 17.96
C ALA A 144 -0.43 0.22 19.47
N LYS A 145 -0.49 -1.06 19.89
CA LYS A 145 -0.34 -1.45 21.32
C LYS A 145 0.97 -0.98 21.92
N ALA A 146 2.04 -0.97 21.14
CA ALA A 146 3.35 -0.47 21.58
C ALA A 146 3.46 1.07 21.58
N GLY A 147 2.42 1.81 21.14
CA GLY A 147 2.43 3.27 21.04
C GLY A 147 3.43 3.82 20.02
N LEU A 148 3.71 3.06 18.96
CA LEU A 148 4.69 3.40 17.93
C LEU A 148 4.05 3.96 16.65
N GLU A 149 2.74 3.92 16.48
CA GLU A 149 2.02 4.26 15.26
C GLU A 149 2.25 5.71 14.76
N ARG A 150 2.53 6.65 15.69
CA ARG A 150 2.86 8.05 15.36
C ARG A 150 4.36 8.29 15.18
N LYS A 151 5.21 7.34 15.59
CA LYS A 151 6.67 7.43 15.51
C LYS A 151 7.22 6.83 14.22
N ILE A 152 6.47 5.93 13.61
CA ILE A 152 6.83 5.24 12.37
C ILE A 152 6.02 5.85 11.24
N TRP A 153 6.70 6.28 10.18
CA TRP A 153 6.06 6.91 9.03
C TRP A 153 5.12 5.96 8.27
N GLN A 154 5.64 4.78 7.96
CA GLN A 154 4.90 3.72 7.26
C GLN A 154 5.41 2.35 7.69
N TYR A 155 4.51 1.42 7.90
CA TYR A 155 4.81 0.03 8.26
C TYR A 155 3.75 -0.90 7.69
N PHE A 156 4.19 -2.04 7.19
CA PHE A 156 3.33 -3.01 6.52
C PHE A 156 3.99 -4.38 6.42
N ALA A 157 3.17 -5.40 6.14
CA ALA A 157 3.61 -6.72 5.75
C ALA A 157 3.58 -6.87 4.23
N CYS A 158 4.56 -7.56 3.65
CA CYS A 158 4.55 -7.98 2.26
C CYS A 158 4.91 -9.46 2.11
N LEU A 159 4.53 -10.04 0.99
CA LEU A 159 4.77 -11.45 0.67
C LEU A 159 5.77 -11.54 -0.49
N PRO A 160 7.07 -11.80 -0.22
CA PRO A 160 8.12 -11.79 -1.25
C PRO A 160 8.11 -13.03 -2.15
N ASN A 161 7.04 -13.84 -2.11
CA ASN A 161 6.87 -15.08 -2.88
C ASN A 161 7.97 -16.14 -2.64
N ILE A 162 8.52 -16.12 -1.42
CA ILE A 162 9.53 -17.09 -0.97
C ILE A 162 8.84 -18.09 -0.03
N ARG A 163 9.11 -19.39 -0.27
CA ARG A 163 8.73 -20.45 0.66
C ARG A 163 9.97 -21.03 1.33
N SER A 164 9.85 -21.40 2.58
CA SER A 164 10.92 -21.98 3.37
C SER A 164 10.47 -23.22 4.12
N VAL A 165 11.44 -24.07 4.43
CA VAL A 165 11.20 -25.22 5.30
C VAL A 165 11.03 -24.73 6.75
N GLY A 166 10.01 -25.24 7.42
CA GLY A 166 9.77 -25.06 8.84
C GLY A 166 9.43 -26.36 9.52
N VAL A 167 9.29 -26.31 10.82
CA VAL A 167 8.80 -27.43 11.65
C VAL A 167 7.63 -26.89 12.46
N MET A 168 6.48 -27.52 12.36
CA MET A 168 5.30 -27.24 13.17
C MET A 168 4.76 -28.56 13.74
N GLY A 169 4.78 -28.66 15.06
CA GLY A 169 4.55 -29.97 15.72
C GLY A 169 5.64 -30.96 15.32
N ASP A 170 5.24 -32.19 14.99
CA ASP A 170 6.16 -33.27 14.57
C ASP A 170 6.41 -33.32 13.06
N GLY A 171 5.87 -32.35 12.29
CA GLY A 171 5.90 -32.33 10.83
C GLY A 171 6.77 -31.23 10.25
N ARG A 172 7.42 -31.53 9.09
CA ARG A 172 8.02 -30.50 8.23
C ARG A 172 6.94 -29.75 7.46
N THR A 173 7.08 -28.43 7.41
CA THR A 173 6.25 -27.55 6.58
C THR A 173 7.07 -26.89 5.49
N TYR A 174 6.41 -26.52 4.40
CA TYR A 174 7.00 -25.71 3.33
C TYR A 174 6.02 -24.58 3.05
N SER A 175 6.22 -23.48 3.74
CA SER A 175 5.24 -22.39 3.83
C SER A 175 5.86 -21.03 3.48
N HIS A 176 5.02 -20.01 3.37
CA HIS A 176 5.44 -18.67 2.98
C HIS A 176 6.29 -17.98 4.06
N THR A 177 7.19 -17.16 3.57
CA THR A 177 7.90 -16.15 4.36
C THR A 177 7.16 -14.83 4.22
N VAL A 178 6.86 -14.16 5.33
CA VAL A 178 6.36 -12.78 5.36
C VAL A 178 7.51 -11.84 5.69
N ALA A 179 7.64 -10.76 4.92
CA ALA A 179 8.56 -9.69 5.22
C ALA A 179 7.80 -8.52 5.85
N LEU A 180 8.35 -8.01 6.95
CA LEU A 180 7.88 -6.80 7.61
C LEU A 180 8.73 -5.62 7.15
N ARG A 181 8.11 -4.55 6.75
CA ARG A 181 8.75 -3.29 6.39
C ARG A 181 8.24 -2.19 7.31
N ALA A 182 9.12 -1.44 7.94
CA ALA A 182 8.77 -0.23 8.66
C ALA A 182 9.87 0.81 8.48
N VAL A 183 9.47 2.04 8.20
CA VAL A 183 10.39 3.14 7.92
C VAL A 183 10.02 4.40 8.68
N THR A 184 11.03 5.16 9.02
CA THR A 184 10.92 6.55 9.50
C THR A 184 11.31 7.49 8.37
N SER A 185 10.57 8.56 8.19
CA SER A 185 10.83 9.58 7.18
C SER A 185 10.18 10.90 7.59
N SER A 186 10.67 12.02 7.09
CA SER A 186 10.01 13.32 7.20
C SER A 186 9.20 13.67 5.94
N ASP A 187 9.68 13.29 4.78
CA ASP A 187 9.15 13.72 3.48
C ASP A 187 8.83 12.56 2.51
N GLY A 188 9.21 11.33 2.85
CA GLY A 188 9.06 10.16 2.00
C GLY A 188 10.09 10.06 0.86
N MET A 189 10.94 11.08 0.66
CA MET A 189 12.01 11.04 -0.36
C MET A 189 13.18 10.20 0.11
N THR A 190 13.59 10.40 1.35
CA THR A 190 14.56 9.56 2.04
C THR A 190 13.90 8.89 3.24
N SER A 191 14.34 7.70 3.58
CA SER A 191 13.85 7.00 4.78
C SER A 191 14.90 6.07 5.34
N ASP A 192 14.85 5.92 6.65
CA ASP A 192 15.60 4.88 7.34
C ASP A 192 14.63 3.82 7.86
N TRP A 193 15.13 2.59 8.08
CA TRP A 193 14.31 1.54 8.67
C TRP A 193 13.99 1.88 10.14
N ALA A 194 12.81 1.58 10.58
CA ALA A 194 12.36 1.88 11.94
C ALA A 194 12.96 0.89 12.95
N HIS A 195 13.56 1.41 14.02
CA HIS A 195 14.11 0.60 15.12
C HIS A 195 13.01 0.14 16.07
N ILE A 196 12.20 -0.82 15.61
CA ILE A 196 11.16 -1.43 16.46
C ILE A 196 11.86 -2.24 17.57
N PRO A 197 11.45 -2.12 18.85
CA PRO A 197 12.00 -2.93 19.93
C PRO A 197 11.89 -4.42 19.63
N PHE A 198 12.95 -5.18 19.87
CA PHE A 198 12.96 -6.63 19.62
C PHE A 198 11.84 -7.38 20.34
N SER A 199 11.43 -6.92 21.52
CA SER A 199 10.30 -7.51 22.25
C SER A 199 8.99 -7.37 21.49
N VAL A 200 8.78 -6.27 20.76
CA VAL A 200 7.61 -6.06 19.91
C VAL A 200 7.69 -6.91 18.65
N LEU A 201 8.85 -6.96 17.99
CA LEU A 201 9.09 -7.82 16.83
C LEU A 201 8.89 -9.32 17.16
N ASP A 202 9.31 -9.75 18.35
CA ASP A 202 9.12 -11.12 18.82
C ASP A 202 7.63 -11.47 18.98
N ILE A 203 6.83 -10.55 19.56
CA ILE A 203 5.38 -10.73 19.68
C ILE A 203 4.74 -10.81 18.29
N ILE A 204 5.07 -9.88 17.40
CA ILE A 204 4.54 -9.84 16.01
C ILE A 204 4.86 -11.16 15.29
N SER A 205 6.12 -11.59 15.35
CA SER A 205 6.58 -12.82 14.69
C SER A 205 5.82 -14.05 15.20
N ARG A 206 5.70 -14.20 16.53
CA ARG A 206 4.96 -15.32 17.12
C ARG A 206 3.48 -15.28 16.76
N ARG A 207 2.85 -14.12 16.79
CA ARG A 207 1.44 -13.99 16.43
C ARG A 207 1.22 -14.35 14.97
N ILE A 208 1.99 -13.78 14.03
CA ILE A 208 1.82 -14.08 12.60
C ILE A 208 2.00 -15.56 12.32
N VAL A 209 3.05 -16.19 12.84
CA VAL A 209 3.30 -17.63 12.59
C VAL A 209 2.20 -18.52 13.18
N ASN A 210 1.60 -18.14 14.30
CA ASN A 210 0.56 -18.95 14.96
C ASN A 210 -0.86 -18.65 14.47
N GLU A 211 -1.15 -17.42 14.05
CA GLU A 211 -2.50 -16.98 13.70
C GLU A 211 -2.75 -16.98 12.18
N VAL A 212 -1.69 -16.77 11.35
CA VAL A 212 -1.80 -16.71 9.89
C VAL A 212 -1.44 -18.06 9.26
N GLN A 213 -2.44 -18.72 8.69
CA GLN A 213 -2.23 -20.02 8.05
C GLN A 213 -1.29 -19.93 6.85
N GLY A 214 -0.39 -20.88 6.69
CA GLY A 214 0.53 -20.95 5.54
C GLY A 214 1.80 -20.09 5.67
N VAL A 215 2.08 -19.55 6.87
CA VAL A 215 3.30 -18.79 7.18
C VAL A 215 4.14 -19.55 8.21
N ASN A 216 5.45 -19.67 7.96
CA ASN A 216 6.38 -20.30 8.90
C ASN A 216 7.65 -19.47 9.18
N ARG A 217 7.77 -18.28 8.56
CA ARG A 217 8.95 -17.43 8.70
C ARG A 217 8.62 -15.97 8.57
N ILE A 218 9.20 -15.17 9.46
CA ILE A 218 9.13 -13.71 9.42
C ILE A 218 10.54 -13.17 9.22
N VAL A 219 10.68 -12.17 8.37
CA VAL A 219 11.89 -11.37 8.17
C VAL A 219 11.57 -9.89 8.36
N TYR A 220 12.53 -9.11 8.80
CA TYR A 220 12.41 -7.66 8.93
C TYR A 220 13.37 -6.98 7.98
N ASP A 221 12.86 -6.11 7.10
CA ASP A 221 13.67 -5.37 6.15
C ASP A 221 14.32 -4.16 6.82
N ILE A 222 15.64 -4.18 6.90
CA ILE A 222 16.48 -3.14 7.53
C ILE A 222 17.18 -2.24 6.47
N THR A 223 16.62 -2.14 5.27
CA THR A 223 17.24 -1.37 4.20
C THR A 223 16.70 0.05 4.16
N SER A 224 17.59 1.05 4.11
CA SER A 224 17.22 2.45 3.99
C SER A 224 16.84 2.82 2.54
N LYS A 225 16.17 3.94 2.37
CA LYS A 225 15.91 4.55 1.05
C LYS A 225 16.73 5.84 0.93
N PRO A 226 17.68 5.96 -0.03
CA PRO A 226 18.16 4.91 -0.92
C PRO A 226 18.97 3.83 -0.19
N PRO A 227 19.30 2.66 -0.78
CA PRO A 227 19.06 2.27 -2.15
C PRO A 227 17.69 1.64 -2.42
N ALA A 228 16.99 1.14 -1.38
CA ALA A 228 15.66 0.55 -1.57
C ALA A 228 14.57 1.62 -1.76
N THR A 229 13.39 1.19 -2.19
CA THR A 229 12.15 1.98 -2.10
C THR A 229 11.44 1.71 -0.77
N ILE A 230 10.39 2.47 -0.43
CA ILE A 230 9.58 2.20 0.76
C ILE A 230 8.72 0.96 0.52
N GLU A 231 7.90 0.96 -0.52
CA GLU A 231 7.18 -0.25 -0.96
C GLU A 231 8.16 -1.20 -1.67
N TRP A 232 7.86 -2.47 -1.65
CA TRP A 232 8.67 -3.53 -2.27
C TRP A 232 8.38 -3.71 -3.75
#